data_9420b2e3283abadc55e929357ae9472e
#
_entry.id   9420b2e3283abadc55e929357ae9472e
#
_cell.length_a   1.000
_cell.length_b   1.000
_cell.length_c   1.000
_cell.angle_alpha   90.00
_cell.angle_beta   90.00
_cell.angle_gamma   90.00
#
_symmetry.space_group_name_H-M   'P 1'
#
loop_
_entity.id
_entity.type
_entity.pdbx_description
1 polymer ?
#
loop_
_entity_poly.entity_id
_entity_poly.type
_entity_poly.pdbx_seq_one_letter_code
_entity_poly.pdbx_strand_id
1 'polypeptide(L)'
;MKKQIVAAAVAATMSAVALADISITGAAKVNYTNVDNAGSTPDTNKFTQETDLKIKGKNGDTEVVINFGGGSLDNSATTSDARSGTGDNQMNVEDVYVTTNVSGVKIQAGTWDNGNNELRASSRADGKFKASTSIQGLDVSYSTTSNGASAEEVGVATSLGGVNLAYTKKIAGESVKASTTVGGVSAKYHLEGSDTANSDKTYVELSGKIGDVSVKVGQATADASATIEGDTWMGDFEGATGAYDLSGGQDVQTIELSTSMAGNTVTFRNTQIDGVTNEDTDFNKVIVTRPLASGATFELTYTALDDYGTSNDTDSLDLELAVSF
;
A
#
# COMPACT_ATOMS: atom_id res chain seq x y z
N MET A 1 24.22 18.06 6.63
CA MET A 1 25.33 18.06 5.67
C MET A 1 25.32 16.86 4.71
N LYS A 2 25.08 15.61 5.16
CA LYS A 2 25.07 14.44 4.25
C LYS A 2 23.95 14.48 3.19
N LYS A 3 22.74 14.99 3.53
CA LYS A 3 21.59 15.10 2.60
C LYS A 3 21.81 16.15 1.50
N GLN A 4 22.55 17.22 1.77
CA GLN A 4 22.86 18.24 0.78
C GLN A 4 23.93 17.80 -0.23
N ILE A 5 24.81 16.88 0.17
CA ILE A 5 25.84 16.33 -0.72
C ILE A 5 25.23 15.40 -1.76
N VAL A 6 24.18 14.62 -1.39
CA VAL A 6 23.48 13.75 -2.33
C VAL A 6 22.71 14.57 -3.37
N ALA A 7 22.01 15.63 -2.96
CA ALA A 7 21.34 16.53 -3.89
C ALA A 7 22.30 17.24 -4.83
N ALA A 8 23.47 17.67 -4.34
CA ALA A 8 24.50 18.29 -5.16
C ALA A 8 25.18 17.29 -6.12
N ALA A 9 25.37 16.04 -5.71
CA ALA A 9 25.92 14.98 -6.56
C ALA A 9 24.96 14.62 -7.70
N VAL A 10 23.65 14.53 -7.42
CA VAL A 10 22.61 14.31 -8.43
C VAL A 10 22.56 15.49 -9.41
N ALA A 11 22.61 16.73 -8.92
CA ALA A 11 22.63 17.92 -9.79
C ALA A 11 23.92 17.98 -10.64
N ALA A 12 25.07 17.57 -10.13
CA ALA A 12 26.33 17.56 -10.86
C ALA A 12 26.39 16.47 -11.95
N THR A 13 25.75 15.34 -11.76
CA THR A 13 25.63 14.29 -12.80
C THR A 13 24.66 14.65 -13.91
N MET A 14 23.72 15.54 -13.66
CA MET A 14 22.76 16.05 -14.66
C MET A 14 23.35 17.17 -15.56
N SER A 15 24.50 17.74 -15.24
CA SER A 15 25.07 18.87 -15.97
C SER A 15 25.97 18.52 -17.17
N ALA A 16 26.19 17.24 -17.45
CA ALA A 16 27.01 16.81 -18.57
C ALA A 16 26.20 15.96 -19.56
N VAL A 17 25.84 16.60 -20.67
CA VAL A 17 25.47 16.02 -21.98
C VAL A 17 24.04 15.51 -22.13
N ALA A 18 23.36 16.21 -23.06
CA ALA A 18 22.16 15.79 -23.80
C ALA A 18 20.92 15.45 -22.96
N LEU A 19 19.99 16.41 -22.93
CA LEU A 19 18.54 16.20 -22.73
C LEU A 19 18.17 14.96 -21.90
N ALA A 20 18.49 14.98 -20.63
CA ALA A 20 17.85 14.09 -19.68
C ALA A 20 16.34 14.45 -19.71
N ASP A 21 15.49 13.50 -20.08
CA ASP A 21 14.06 13.69 -19.95
C ASP A 21 13.76 13.81 -18.44
N ILE A 22 13.40 15.00 -18.02
CA ILE A 22 12.97 15.24 -16.64
C ILE A 22 11.45 15.29 -16.65
N SER A 23 10.82 14.44 -15.87
CA SER A 23 9.40 14.52 -15.58
C SER A 23 9.18 14.84 -14.11
N ILE A 24 8.22 15.71 -13.86
CA ILE A 24 7.74 16.05 -12.52
C ILE A 24 6.27 15.69 -12.51
N THR A 25 5.89 14.86 -11.57
CA THR A 25 4.51 14.47 -11.32
C THR A 25 4.22 14.63 -9.84
N GLY A 26 2.98 14.84 -9.49
CA GLY A 26 2.61 14.99 -8.10
C GLY A 26 1.14 14.72 -7.87
N ALA A 27 0.79 14.65 -6.60
CA ALA A 27 -0.57 14.59 -6.13
C ALA A 27 -0.72 15.49 -4.90
N ALA A 28 -1.88 16.08 -4.76
CA ALA A 28 -2.28 16.78 -3.55
C ALA A 28 -3.68 16.33 -3.17
N LYS A 29 -3.90 16.06 -1.90
CA LYS A 29 -5.20 15.70 -1.38
C LYS A 29 -5.52 16.47 -0.10
N VAL A 30 -6.79 16.75 0.07
CA VAL A 30 -7.36 17.33 1.28
C VAL A 30 -8.45 16.38 1.73
N ASN A 31 -8.39 15.97 2.97
CA ASN A 31 -9.35 15.07 3.57
C ASN A 31 -10.00 15.72 4.80
N TYR A 32 -11.29 15.55 4.94
CA TYR A 32 -12.07 15.90 6.12
C TYR A 32 -12.73 14.62 6.65
N THR A 33 -12.40 14.26 7.88
CA THR A 33 -12.96 13.11 8.57
C THR A 33 -13.81 13.60 9.72
N ASN A 34 -15.05 13.11 9.80
CA ASN A 34 -15.92 13.24 10.98
C ASN A 34 -16.11 11.85 11.57
N VAL A 35 -15.90 11.71 12.86
CA VAL A 35 -16.09 10.46 13.58
C VAL A 35 -17.10 10.68 14.69
N ASP A 36 -18.16 9.87 14.66
CA ASP A 36 -19.17 9.74 15.70
C ASP A 36 -18.80 8.53 16.56
N ASN A 37 -18.40 8.78 17.79
CA ASN A 37 -17.99 7.76 18.73
C ASN A 37 -19.14 7.35 19.63
N ALA A 38 -19.44 6.05 19.69
CA ALA A 38 -20.41 5.55 20.65
C ALA A 38 -19.96 5.76 22.10
N GLY A 39 -20.90 5.99 22.99
CA GLY A 39 -20.66 6.08 24.43
C GLY A 39 -20.25 7.46 24.91
N SER A 40 -19.23 7.53 25.79
CA SER A 40 -18.80 8.77 26.45
C SER A 40 -17.59 9.45 25.78
N THR A 41 -17.08 8.89 24.70
CA THR A 41 -15.99 9.50 23.92
C THR A 41 -16.55 10.59 23.03
N PRO A 42 -16.02 11.83 23.08
CA PRO A 42 -16.49 12.91 22.22
C PRO A 42 -16.25 12.62 20.74
N ASP A 43 -17.22 13.06 19.90
CA ASP A 43 -17.03 13.08 18.46
C ASP A 43 -15.81 13.87 18.06
N THR A 44 -15.15 13.44 17.00
CA THR A 44 -13.93 14.10 16.54
C THR A 44 -14.06 14.52 15.08
N ASN A 45 -13.47 15.67 14.77
CA ASN A 45 -13.35 16.16 13.41
C ASN A 45 -11.88 16.40 13.10
N LYS A 46 -11.44 15.91 11.97
CA LYS A 46 -10.04 16.05 11.53
C LYS A 46 -9.98 16.60 10.11
N PHE A 47 -9.07 17.50 9.87
CA PHE A 47 -8.71 18.00 8.55
C PHE A 47 -7.26 17.61 8.27
N THR A 48 -7.03 16.88 7.19
CA THR A 48 -5.67 16.50 6.77
C THR A 48 -5.39 16.95 5.36
N GLN A 49 -4.12 17.27 5.09
CA GLN A 49 -3.63 17.59 3.76
C GLN A 49 -2.38 16.76 3.51
N GLU A 50 -2.26 16.23 2.30
CA GLU A 50 -1.09 15.47 1.90
C GLU A 50 -0.64 15.95 0.52
N THR A 51 0.67 16.03 0.31
CA THR A 51 1.25 16.39 -0.98
C THR A 51 2.40 15.46 -1.28
N ASP A 52 2.37 14.85 -2.46
CA ASP A 52 3.44 14.04 -3.00
C ASP A 52 4.02 14.69 -4.24
N LEU A 53 5.33 14.65 -4.37
CA LEU A 53 6.05 15.12 -5.54
C LEU A 53 7.08 14.08 -5.96
N LYS A 54 7.02 13.67 -7.22
CA LYS A 54 7.95 12.73 -7.83
C LYS A 54 8.72 13.38 -8.95
N ILE A 55 10.03 13.38 -8.83
CA ILE A 55 10.96 13.84 -9.85
C ILE A 55 11.67 12.63 -10.44
N LYS A 56 11.60 12.50 -11.77
CA LYS A 56 12.34 11.47 -12.52
C LYS A 56 13.26 12.14 -13.52
N GLY A 57 14.51 11.71 -13.53
CA GLY A 57 15.47 12.06 -14.58
C GLY A 57 15.91 10.79 -15.31
N LYS A 58 15.83 10.79 -16.66
CA LYS A 58 16.23 9.64 -17.46
C LYS A 58 17.30 10.03 -18.46
N ASN A 59 18.36 9.21 -18.54
CA ASN A 59 19.42 9.34 -19.54
C ASN A 59 19.80 7.94 -20.04
N GLY A 60 19.41 7.61 -21.26
CA GLY A 60 19.57 6.28 -21.83
C GLY A 60 18.82 5.22 -20.99
N ASP A 61 19.56 4.20 -20.53
CA ASP A 61 19.03 3.11 -19.73
C ASP A 61 19.06 3.39 -18.21
N THR A 62 19.49 4.60 -17.82
CA THR A 62 19.58 5.00 -16.42
C THR A 62 18.49 5.97 -16.05
N GLU A 63 17.77 5.69 -14.97
CA GLU A 63 16.74 6.54 -14.37
C GLU A 63 17.09 6.85 -12.92
N VAL A 64 16.95 8.10 -12.52
CA VAL A 64 17.02 8.56 -11.12
C VAL A 64 15.63 8.96 -10.69
N VAL A 65 15.20 8.51 -9.52
CA VAL A 65 13.89 8.86 -8.95
C VAL A 65 14.10 9.47 -7.58
N ILE A 66 13.40 10.58 -7.33
CA ILE A 66 13.30 11.23 -6.02
C ILE A 66 11.82 11.44 -5.74
N ASN A 67 11.32 10.86 -4.66
CA ASN A 67 10.00 11.11 -4.15
C ASN A 67 10.08 11.97 -2.89
N PHE A 68 9.22 12.95 -2.84
CA PHE A 68 8.96 13.76 -1.67
C PHE A 68 7.52 13.52 -1.26
N GLY A 69 7.30 13.25 0.02
CA GLY A 69 5.99 13.14 0.60
C GLY A 69 5.93 13.93 1.90
N GLY A 70 4.76 14.33 2.29
CA GLY A 70 4.56 15.01 3.54
C GLY A 70 3.55 16.14 3.47
N GLY A 71 3.43 16.84 4.59
CA GLY A 71 2.52 17.98 4.70
C GLY A 71 1.14 17.59 5.24
N SER A 72 1.06 16.72 6.24
CA SER A 72 -0.16 16.62 7.03
C SER A 72 -0.27 17.86 7.91
N LEU A 73 -1.11 18.80 7.49
CA LEU A 73 -1.61 19.84 8.39
C LEU A 73 -2.69 19.20 9.26
N ASP A 74 -2.31 18.53 10.31
CA ASP A 74 -3.25 18.09 11.32
C ASP A 74 -3.59 19.27 12.25
N ASN A 75 -4.84 19.68 12.27
CA ASN A 75 -5.34 20.68 13.21
C ASN A 75 -5.68 20.07 14.59
N SER A 76 -5.39 18.80 14.77
CA SER A 76 -5.55 18.07 16.04
C SER A 76 -4.28 18.21 16.88
N ALA A 77 -4.40 18.87 18.00
CA ALA A 77 -3.29 19.17 18.94
C ALA A 77 -2.73 17.95 19.70
N THR A 78 -3.04 16.71 19.31
CA THR A 78 -2.79 15.54 20.18
C THR A 78 -2.18 14.31 19.54
N THR A 79 -1.94 14.25 18.22
CA THR A 79 -1.35 13.04 17.64
C THR A 79 -0.13 13.34 16.78
N SER A 80 0.99 12.79 17.22
CA SER A 80 2.18 12.64 16.38
C SER A 80 1.88 11.61 15.29
N ASP A 81 1.61 12.06 14.07
CA ASP A 81 1.59 11.21 12.91
C ASP A 81 2.98 10.55 12.76
N ALA A 82 3.01 9.22 12.75
CA ALA A 82 4.24 8.44 12.66
C ALA A 82 5.01 8.67 11.34
N ARG A 83 4.40 9.32 10.35
CA ARG A 83 5.05 9.71 9.09
C ARG A 83 5.72 11.07 9.15
N SER A 84 5.26 11.97 10.03
CA SER A 84 5.94 13.23 10.29
C SER A 84 6.58 13.15 11.68
N GLY A 85 7.81 12.78 11.77
CA GLY A 85 8.52 12.65 13.03
C GLY A 85 8.63 13.91 13.88
N THR A 86 7.88 14.98 13.61
CA THR A 86 7.98 16.25 14.35
C THR A 86 6.75 17.16 14.29
N GLY A 87 5.63 16.77 13.66
CA GLY A 87 4.47 17.69 13.55
C GLY A 87 4.73 18.95 12.70
N ASP A 88 5.84 19.01 12.00
CA ASP A 88 6.20 20.14 11.15
C ASP A 88 5.72 19.88 9.72
N ASN A 89 5.05 20.86 9.12
CA ASN A 89 4.59 20.90 7.73
C ASN A 89 5.73 20.78 6.71
N GLN A 90 6.59 19.76 6.82
CA GLN A 90 7.78 19.61 6.01
C GLN A 90 7.58 18.51 4.98
N MET A 91 7.92 18.82 3.72
CA MET A 91 8.13 17.78 2.71
C MET A 91 9.41 17.01 3.03
N ASN A 92 9.29 15.72 3.21
CA ASN A 92 10.42 14.83 3.44
C ASN A 92 10.80 14.09 2.17
N VAL A 93 12.09 13.84 1.99
CA VAL A 93 12.56 12.94 0.95
C VAL A 93 12.23 11.52 1.39
N GLU A 94 11.33 10.89 0.67
CA GLU A 94 10.87 9.54 0.96
C GLU A 94 11.68 8.48 0.24
N ASP A 95 11.82 8.63 -1.08
CA ASP A 95 12.60 7.71 -1.89
C ASP A 95 13.69 8.43 -2.63
N VAL A 96 14.86 7.83 -2.72
CA VAL A 96 15.95 8.22 -3.60
C VAL A 96 16.60 6.97 -4.13
N TYR A 97 16.44 6.69 -5.42
CA TYR A 97 17.08 5.53 -6.02
C TYR A 97 17.47 5.76 -7.48
N VAL A 98 18.41 4.94 -7.93
CA VAL A 98 18.85 4.86 -9.32
C VAL A 98 18.49 3.50 -9.86
N THR A 99 17.96 3.46 -11.07
CA THR A 99 17.74 2.24 -11.84
C THR A 99 18.53 2.29 -13.13
N THR A 100 19.20 1.22 -13.50
CA THR A 100 19.89 1.11 -14.79
C THR A 100 19.80 -0.31 -15.34
N ASN A 101 20.00 -0.46 -16.65
CA ASN A 101 20.09 -1.77 -17.29
C ASN A 101 21.52 -1.99 -17.79
N VAL A 102 22.14 -3.07 -17.38
CA VAL A 102 23.48 -3.48 -17.80
C VAL A 102 23.40 -4.88 -18.40
N SER A 103 23.53 -4.97 -19.71
CA SER A 103 23.54 -6.25 -20.44
C SER A 103 22.32 -7.13 -20.12
N GLY A 104 21.13 -6.55 -20.02
CA GLY A 104 19.89 -7.28 -19.72
C GLY A 104 19.62 -7.52 -18.24
N VAL A 105 20.52 -7.09 -17.36
CA VAL A 105 20.30 -7.09 -15.90
C VAL A 105 19.85 -5.70 -15.48
N LYS A 106 18.65 -5.60 -14.93
CA LYS A 106 18.14 -4.38 -14.29
C LYS A 106 18.70 -4.29 -12.88
N ILE A 107 19.36 -3.19 -12.59
CA ILE A 107 19.95 -2.88 -11.28
C ILE A 107 19.20 -1.68 -10.70
N GLN A 108 18.81 -1.76 -9.43
CA GLN A 108 18.23 -0.66 -8.68
C GLN A 108 18.97 -0.52 -7.34
N ALA A 109 19.34 0.70 -6.98
CA ALA A 109 20.08 0.98 -5.74
C ALA A 109 19.60 2.29 -5.12
N GLY A 110 19.44 2.32 -3.80
CA GLY A 110 19.03 3.50 -3.03
C GLY A 110 18.01 3.17 -1.96
N THR A 111 17.17 4.13 -1.64
CA THR A 111 16.04 4.00 -0.69
C THR A 111 14.74 4.03 -1.47
N TRP A 112 13.88 3.06 -1.27
CA TRP A 112 12.53 3.05 -1.85
C TRP A 112 11.57 2.24 -0.99
N ASP A 113 10.29 2.55 -1.13
CA ASP A 113 9.21 1.78 -0.54
C ASP A 113 8.97 0.47 -1.31
N ASN A 114 8.79 -0.65 -0.60
CA ASN A 114 8.44 -1.94 -1.21
C ASN A 114 7.01 -2.00 -1.74
N GLY A 115 6.18 -1.02 -1.36
CA GLY A 115 4.75 -1.02 -1.61
C GLY A 115 3.99 -1.99 -0.70
N ASN A 116 2.69 -1.78 -0.63
CA ASN A 116 1.77 -2.67 0.08
C ASN A 116 1.59 -3.97 -0.70
N ASN A 117 1.29 -5.04 0.01
CA ASN A 117 0.79 -6.26 -0.57
C ASN A 117 -0.41 -6.78 0.25
N GLU A 118 -0.97 -7.90 -0.15
CA GLU A 118 -2.19 -8.45 0.44
C GLU A 118 -2.05 -8.85 1.92
N LEU A 119 -0.82 -8.98 2.42
CA LEU A 119 -0.53 -9.48 3.77
C LEU A 119 0.35 -8.54 4.60
N ARG A 120 0.81 -7.45 4.01
CA ARG A 120 1.76 -6.55 4.65
C ARG A 120 1.63 -5.12 4.15
N ALA A 121 1.65 -4.16 5.06
CA ALA A 121 1.81 -2.75 4.75
C ALA A 121 3.14 -2.45 4.05
N SER A 122 3.20 -1.29 3.42
CA SER A 122 4.43 -0.83 2.79
C SER A 122 5.55 -0.67 3.81
N SER A 123 6.75 -1.02 3.40
CA SER A 123 7.94 -0.84 4.23
C SER A 123 9.04 -0.15 3.43
N ARG A 124 9.61 0.88 4.03
CA ARG A 124 10.75 1.59 3.49
C ARG A 124 12.01 1.15 4.24
N ALA A 125 13.04 0.79 3.52
CA ALA A 125 14.34 0.50 4.11
C ALA A 125 15.43 1.30 3.39
N ASP A 126 16.39 1.80 4.16
CA ASP A 126 17.53 2.53 3.63
C ASP A 126 18.55 1.58 3.01
N GLY A 127 19.24 2.06 1.96
CA GLY A 127 20.36 1.36 1.37
C GLY A 127 20.02 0.02 0.74
N LYS A 128 18.96 -0.04 -0.04
CA LYS A 128 18.56 -1.23 -0.79
C LYS A 128 19.38 -1.39 -2.07
N PHE A 129 19.59 -2.64 -2.44
CA PHE A 129 20.09 -3.05 -3.75
C PHE A 129 19.19 -4.16 -4.30
N LYS A 130 18.85 -4.08 -5.58
CA LYS A 130 18.12 -5.12 -6.29
C LYS A 130 18.72 -5.31 -7.67
N ALA A 131 18.96 -6.57 -8.05
CA ALA A 131 19.29 -6.98 -9.41
C ALA A 131 18.23 -7.95 -9.91
N SER A 132 17.80 -7.80 -11.15
CA SER A 132 16.80 -8.71 -11.76
C SER A 132 17.07 -8.88 -13.25
N THR A 133 16.72 -10.06 -13.76
CA THR A 133 16.82 -10.39 -15.17
C THR A 133 15.76 -11.41 -15.56
N SER A 134 15.45 -11.49 -16.86
CA SER A 134 14.55 -12.52 -17.38
C SER A 134 15.33 -13.47 -18.29
N ILE A 135 15.25 -14.77 -18.03
CA ILE A 135 15.92 -15.83 -18.78
C ILE A 135 14.88 -16.84 -19.24
N GLN A 136 14.58 -16.87 -20.55
CA GLN A 136 13.62 -17.80 -21.15
C GLN A 136 12.23 -17.78 -20.49
N GLY A 137 11.75 -16.59 -20.10
CA GLY A 137 10.45 -16.44 -19.45
C GLY A 137 10.45 -16.71 -17.94
N LEU A 138 11.62 -16.97 -17.37
CA LEU A 138 11.82 -17.04 -15.94
C LEU A 138 12.45 -15.74 -15.45
N ASP A 139 11.73 -14.97 -14.65
CA ASP A 139 12.22 -13.76 -14.00
C ASP A 139 12.95 -14.16 -12.72
N VAL A 140 14.19 -13.72 -12.59
CA VAL A 140 15.03 -13.99 -11.42
C VAL A 140 15.43 -12.66 -10.80
N SER A 141 15.36 -12.55 -9.48
CA SER A 141 15.78 -11.36 -8.75
C SER A 141 16.55 -11.70 -7.48
N TYR A 142 17.45 -10.81 -7.15
CA TYR A 142 18.15 -10.76 -5.87
C TYR A 142 18.00 -9.37 -5.28
N SER A 143 17.70 -9.27 -4.01
CA SER A 143 17.70 -7.99 -3.30
C SER A 143 18.31 -8.13 -1.91
N THR A 144 18.86 -7.01 -1.43
CA THR A 144 19.44 -6.90 -0.08
C THR A 144 19.29 -5.47 0.43
N THR A 145 19.38 -5.27 1.75
CA THR A 145 19.36 -3.95 2.40
C THR A 145 20.64 -3.78 3.24
N SER A 146 21.03 -2.54 3.51
CA SER A 146 22.23 -2.25 4.30
C SER A 146 22.07 -2.51 5.80
N ASN A 147 20.86 -2.71 6.29
CA ASN A 147 20.53 -2.82 7.71
C ASN A 147 20.47 -4.26 8.24
N GLY A 148 21.49 -5.06 7.93
CA GLY A 148 21.73 -6.32 8.65
C GLY A 148 21.37 -7.59 7.88
N ALA A 149 21.72 -8.71 8.46
CA ALA A 149 21.69 -10.06 7.89
C ALA A 149 20.28 -10.61 7.54
N SER A 150 19.23 -9.89 7.88
CA SER A 150 17.83 -10.34 7.68
C SER A 150 17.17 -9.87 6.38
N ALA A 151 17.93 -9.27 5.47
CA ALA A 151 17.36 -8.54 4.35
C ALA A 151 17.70 -9.11 2.96
N GLU A 152 18.28 -10.29 2.89
CA GLU A 152 18.53 -10.93 1.59
C GLU A 152 17.28 -11.67 1.10
N GLU A 153 16.94 -11.42 -0.18
CA GLU A 153 15.84 -12.09 -0.83
C GLU A 153 16.25 -12.59 -2.22
N VAL A 154 15.86 -13.81 -2.54
CA VAL A 154 15.99 -14.38 -3.90
C VAL A 154 14.60 -14.68 -4.41
N GLY A 155 14.24 -14.07 -5.53
CA GLY A 155 12.92 -14.23 -6.16
C GLY A 155 13.01 -14.92 -7.50
N VAL A 156 12.00 -15.74 -7.80
CA VAL A 156 11.79 -16.38 -9.10
C VAL A 156 10.33 -16.22 -9.47
N ALA A 157 10.04 -15.78 -10.70
CA ALA A 157 8.65 -15.67 -11.18
C ALA A 157 8.54 -16.16 -12.64
N THR A 158 7.38 -16.69 -12.99
CA THR A 158 7.08 -17.13 -14.35
C THR A 158 5.59 -17.10 -14.63
N SER A 159 5.22 -17.16 -15.91
CA SER A 159 3.84 -17.36 -16.35
C SER A 159 3.77 -18.65 -17.17
N LEU A 160 2.95 -19.59 -16.75
CA LEU A 160 2.78 -20.90 -17.38
C LEU A 160 1.29 -21.20 -17.60
N GLY A 161 0.87 -21.35 -18.85
CA GLY A 161 -0.51 -21.70 -19.18
C GLY A 161 -1.56 -20.69 -18.70
N GLY A 162 -1.20 -19.39 -18.59
CA GLY A 162 -2.08 -18.34 -18.06
C GLY A 162 -2.09 -18.23 -16.53
N VAL A 163 -1.28 -19.04 -15.85
CA VAL A 163 -1.06 -18.92 -14.40
C VAL A 163 0.26 -18.20 -14.15
N ASN A 164 0.22 -17.10 -13.42
CA ASN A 164 1.42 -16.41 -12.94
C ASN A 164 1.82 -17.00 -11.59
N LEU A 165 3.08 -17.35 -11.46
CA LEU A 165 3.66 -17.95 -10.26
C LEU A 165 4.86 -17.12 -9.84
N ALA A 166 5.00 -16.85 -8.55
CA ALA A 166 6.19 -16.23 -7.98
C ALA A 166 6.54 -16.89 -6.65
N TYR A 167 7.82 -17.08 -6.44
CA TYR A 167 8.41 -17.57 -5.21
C TYR A 167 9.53 -16.63 -4.78
N THR A 168 9.58 -16.27 -3.52
CA THR A 168 10.66 -15.48 -2.94
C THR A 168 11.14 -16.16 -1.67
N LYS A 169 12.41 -16.54 -1.61
CA LYS A 169 13.08 -16.97 -0.38
C LYS A 169 13.66 -15.77 0.30
N LYS A 170 13.35 -15.61 1.58
CA LYS A 170 13.88 -14.63 2.52
C LYS A 170 14.76 -15.36 3.55
N ILE A 171 15.57 -14.65 4.32
CA ILE A 171 16.38 -15.27 5.39
C ILE A 171 15.48 -15.90 6.47
N ALA A 172 14.37 -15.24 6.82
CA ALA A 172 13.47 -15.68 7.90
C ALA A 172 12.11 -16.18 7.38
N GLY A 173 12.07 -16.77 6.17
CA GLY A 173 10.81 -17.28 5.63
C GLY A 173 10.77 -17.27 4.11
N GLU A 174 9.57 -17.35 3.57
CA GLU A 174 9.34 -17.39 2.13
C GLU A 174 8.00 -16.73 1.74
N SER A 175 7.85 -16.43 0.47
CA SER A 175 6.58 -15.96 -0.10
C SER A 175 6.27 -16.73 -1.37
N VAL A 176 5.03 -17.19 -1.48
CA VAL A 176 4.50 -17.86 -2.68
C VAL A 176 3.29 -17.09 -3.18
N LYS A 177 3.30 -16.71 -4.44
CA LYS A 177 2.16 -16.05 -5.08
C LYS A 177 1.73 -16.84 -6.31
N ALA A 178 0.43 -16.99 -6.48
CA ALA A 178 -0.17 -17.53 -7.68
C ALA A 178 -1.36 -16.67 -8.11
N SER A 179 -1.50 -16.41 -9.40
CA SER A 179 -2.68 -15.74 -9.93
C SER A 179 -3.04 -16.22 -11.33
N THR A 180 -4.33 -16.19 -11.65
CA THR A 180 -4.82 -16.54 -12.98
C THR A 180 -6.11 -15.79 -13.28
N THR A 181 -6.47 -15.71 -14.56
CA THR A 181 -7.77 -15.20 -15.00
C THR A 181 -8.35 -16.16 -16.03
N VAL A 182 -9.52 -16.69 -15.75
CA VAL A 182 -10.23 -17.65 -16.63
C VAL A 182 -11.67 -17.20 -16.79
N GLY A 183 -12.12 -17.01 -18.03
CA GLY A 183 -13.50 -16.64 -18.32
C GLY A 183 -13.96 -15.31 -17.70
N GLY A 184 -13.03 -14.37 -17.47
CA GLY A 184 -13.31 -13.09 -16.83
C GLY A 184 -13.33 -13.12 -15.30
N VAL A 185 -13.06 -14.28 -14.70
CA VAL A 185 -12.86 -14.44 -13.25
C VAL A 185 -11.37 -14.53 -12.95
N SER A 186 -10.89 -13.65 -12.08
CA SER A 186 -9.51 -13.66 -11.58
C SER A 186 -9.46 -14.33 -10.22
N ALA A 187 -8.43 -15.14 -10.00
CA ALA A 187 -8.11 -15.76 -8.71
C ALA A 187 -6.68 -15.42 -8.33
N LYS A 188 -6.47 -15.13 -7.04
CA LYS A 188 -5.14 -14.90 -6.45
C LYS A 188 -4.98 -15.74 -5.20
N TYR A 189 -3.75 -16.16 -4.98
CA TYR A 189 -3.27 -16.79 -3.76
C TYR A 189 -1.94 -16.16 -3.36
N HIS A 190 -1.75 -15.88 -2.08
CA HIS A 190 -0.50 -15.40 -1.53
C HIS A 190 -0.28 -16.07 -0.18
N LEU A 191 0.89 -16.66 0.01
CA LEU A 191 1.39 -17.21 1.27
C LEU A 191 2.67 -16.45 1.66
N GLU A 192 2.74 -15.98 2.88
CA GLU A 192 3.99 -15.59 3.54
C GLU A 192 4.25 -16.59 4.66
N GLY A 193 5.19 -17.51 4.40
CA GLY A 193 5.69 -18.48 5.39
C GLY A 193 6.81 -17.86 6.21
N SER A 194 6.91 -18.24 7.47
CA SER A 194 7.93 -17.81 8.41
C SER A 194 8.69 -19.00 8.96
N ASP A 195 10.00 -18.87 9.17
CA ASP A 195 10.80 -19.87 9.89
C ASP A 195 10.47 -19.88 11.41
N THR A 196 9.67 -18.91 11.89
CA THR A 196 9.11 -18.89 13.24
C THR A 196 7.82 -19.70 13.26
N ALA A 197 7.67 -20.59 14.20
CA ALA A 197 6.48 -21.42 14.35
C ALA A 197 5.22 -20.57 14.56
N ASN A 198 4.11 -20.97 13.92
CA ASN A 198 2.80 -20.30 13.99
C ASN A 198 2.83 -18.82 13.57
N SER A 199 3.62 -18.49 12.53
CA SER A 199 3.75 -17.12 12.01
C SER A 199 3.48 -17.01 10.51
N ASP A 200 2.80 -18.00 9.93
CA ASP A 200 2.40 -17.96 8.53
C ASP A 200 1.17 -17.08 8.32
N LYS A 201 1.07 -16.50 7.14
CA LYS A 201 -0.06 -15.69 6.68
C LYS A 201 -0.50 -16.15 5.31
N THR A 202 -1.81 -16.25 5.09
CA THR A 202 -2.37 -16.62 3.80
C THR A 202 -3.41 -15.62 3.33
N TYR A 203 -3.55 -15.51 2.01
CA TYR A 203 -4.54 -14.68 1.35
C TYR A 203 -5.08 -15.38 0.12
N VAL A 204 -6.40 -15.32 -0.06
CA VAL A 204 -7.11 -15.79 -1.24
C VAL A 204 -8.04 -14.69 -1.74
N GLU A 205 -8.09 -14.44 -3.05
CA GLU A 205 -9.01 -13.50 -3.69
C GLU A 205 -9.65 -14.13 -4.91
N LEU A 206 -10.95 -13.90 -5.07
CA LEU A 206 -11.68 -14.10 -6.31
C LEU A 206 -12.31 -12.78 -6.74
N SER A 207 -12.16 -12.43 -8.01
CA SER A 207 -12.79 -11.21 -8.54
C SER A 207 -13.30 -11.41 -9.96
N GLY A 208 -14.36 -10.69 -10.32
CA GLY A 208 -14.99 -10.79 -11.63
C GLY A 208 -16.11 -9.78 -11.79
N LYS A 209 -16.91 -9.93 -12.87
CA LYS A 209 -18.07 -9.10 -13.13
C LYS A 209 -19.33 -9.92 -13.28
N ILE A 210 -20.43 -9.43 -12.71
CA ILE A 210 -21.78 -9.94 -12.89
C ILE A 210 -22.63 -8.79 -13.47
N GLY A 211 -22.82 -8.80 -14.78
CA GLY A 211 -23.37 -7.64 -15.50
C GLY A 211 -22.44 -6.43 -15.37
N ASP A 212 -22.97 -5.31 -14.91
CA ASP A 212 -22.22 -4.07 -14.70
C ASP A 212 -21.59 -3.96 -13.30
N VAL A 213 -21.81 -4.95 -12.45
CA VAL A 213 -21.28 -4.98 -11.08
C VAL A 213 -19.96 -5.76 -11.06
N SER A 214 -18.90 -5.12 -10.59
CA SER A 214 -17.65 -5.79 -10.21
C SER A 214 -17.83 -6.39 -8.83
N VAL A 215 -17.44 -7.64 -8.68
CA VAL A 215 -17.50 -8.39 -7.41
C VAL A 215 -16.10 -8.84 -7.05
N LYS A 216 -15.69 -8.64 -5.82
CA LYS A 216 -14.44 -9.13 -5.27
C LYS A 216 -14.69 -9.73 -3.89
N VAL A 217 -14.14 -10.91 -3.65
CA VAL A 217 -14.21 -11.61 -2.37
C VAL A 217 -12.79 -12.01 -1.99
N GLY A 218 -12.42 -11.75 -0.77
CA GLY A 218 -11.11 -12.10 -0.23
C GLY A 218 -11.20 -12.69 1.16
N GLN A 219 -10.22 -13.51 1.48
CA GLN A 219 -9.98 -14.02 2.83
C GLN A 219 -8.49 -13.93 3.13
N ALA A 220 -8.16 -13.48 4.34
CA ALA A 220 -6.81 -13.56 4.87
C ALA A 220 -6.83 -14.21 6.24
N THR A 221 -5.84 -15.04 6.51
CA THR A 221 -5.64 -15.75 7.77
C THR A 221 -4.25 -15.48 8.31
N ALA A 222 -4.14 -15.28 9.61
CA ALA A 222 -2.88 -15.15 10.32
C ALA A 222 -2.76 -16.23 11.39
N ASP A 223 -1.65 -16.95 11.40
CA ASP A 223 -1.32 -17.86 12.50
C ASP A 223 -1.17 -17.10 13.82
N ALA A 224 -1.21 -17.82 14.95
CA ALA A 224 -1.26 -17.27 16.31
C ALA A 224 -0.15 -16.26 16.67
N SER A 225 0.98 -16.28 15.96
CA SER A 225 2.09 -15.36 16.18
C SER A 225 2.35 -14.44 14.97
N ALA A 226 1.45 -14.44 13.96
CA ALA A 226 1.54 -13.60 12.80
C ALA A 226 0.72 -12.32 12.97
N THR A 227 1.09 -11.26 12.28
CA THR A 227 0.31 -10.02 12.18
C THR A 227 0.12 -9.68 10.71
N ILE A 228 -1.12 -9.47 10.27
CA ILE A 228 -1.42 -8.89 8.97
C ILE A 228 -1.58 -7.40 9.19
N GLU A 229 -0.70 -6.61 8.58
CA GLU A 229 -0.73 -5.16 8.70
C GLU A 229 -1.83 -4.58 7.80
N GLY A 230 -2.60 -3.64 8.33
CA GLY A 230 -3.92 -3.22 7.86
C GLY A 230 -4.01 -2.38 6.59
N ASP A 231 -2.98 -2.32 5.75
CA ASP A 231 -2.96 -1.43 4.56
C ASP A 231 -3.27 -2.20 3.25
N THR A 232 -4.12 -3.20 3.32
CA THR A 232 -4.61 -3.93 2.16
C THR A 232 -6.05 -3.52 1.82
N TRP A 233 -6.55 -3.85 0.61
CA TRP A 233 -7.93 -3.54 0.24
C TRP A 233 -8.98 -4.18 1.18
N MET A 234 -8.61 -5.27 1.87
CA MET A 234 -9.44 -5.92 2.88
C MET A 234 -9.30 -5.26 4.26
N GLY A 235 -8.19 -4.61 4.50
CA GLY A 235 -7.76 -4.07 5.77
C GLY A 235 -7.44 -2.59 5.76
N ASP A 236 -8.15 -1.80 4.98
CA ASP A 236 -8.16 -0.33 5.14
C ASP A 236 -8.98 -0.02 6.40
N PHE A 237 -8.50 -0.57 7.50
CA PHE A 237 -9.08 -0.49 8.84
C PHE A 237 -8.64 0.80 9.55
N GLU A 238 -8.56 1.90 8.82
CA GLU A 238 -8.51 3.21 9.42
C GLU A 238 -9.87 3.50 10.07
N GLY A 239 -10.16 2.74 11.13
CA GLY A 239 -11.10 3.18 12.13
C GLY A 239 -10.56 4.44 12.76
N ALA A 240 -11.42 5.25 13.33
CA ALA A 240 -11.13 6.56 13.94
C ALA A 240 -9.96 6.63 14.94
N THR A 241 -9.31 5.55 15.26
CA THR A 241 -8.26 5.43 16.29
C THR A 241 -6.97 4.74 15.82
N GLY A 242 -6.80 4.43 14.52
CA GLY A 242 -5.55 3.83 14.00
C GLY A 242 -5.79 2.54 13.22
N ALA A 243 -4.77 2.14 12.46
CA ALA A 243 -4.76 0.90 11.72
C ALA A 243 -4.92 -0.30 12.68
N TYR A 244 -5.90 -1.15 12.42
CA TYR A 244 -6.00 -2.43 13.10
C TYR A 244 -5.06 -3.41 12.42
N ASP A 245 -3.98 -3.74 13.08
CA ASP A 245 -3.21 -4.92 12.75
C ASP A 245 -4.02 -6.14 13.14
N LEU A 246 -4.26 -7.05 12.19
CA LEU A 246 -4.81 -8.34 12.53
C LEU A 246 -3.79 -9.10 13.34
N SER A 247 -4.06 -9.26 14.61
CA SER A 247 -3.22 -10.01 15.52
C SER A 247 -3.42 -11.52 15.34
N GLY A 248 -2.46 -12.29 15.81
CA GLY A 248 -2.38 -13.72 15.58
C GLY A 248 -3.63 -14.52 15.87
N GLY A 249 -3.95 -15.42 14.96
CA GLY A 249 -5.11 -16.30 15.04
C GLY A 249 -6.42 -15.67 14.57
N GLN A 250 -6.38 -14.50 13.96
CA GLN A 250 -7.55 -13.85 13.36
C GLN A 250 -7.70 -14.19 11.89
N ASP A 251 -8.94 -14.32 11.46
CA ASP A 251 -9.36 -14.48 10.07
C ASP A 251 -10.13 -13.24 9.62
N VAL A 252 -9.85 -12.80 8.41
CA VAL A 252 -10.61 -11.70 7.76
C VAL A 252 -11.28 -12.20 6.52
N GLN A 253 -12.54 -11.86 6.36
CA GLN A 253 -13.30 -12.07 5.15
C GLN A 253 -13.85 -10.73 4.65
N THR A 254 -13.71 -10.45 3.36
CA THR A 254 -14.21 -9.22 2.76
C THR A 254 -14.94 -9.50 1.46
N ILE A 255 -16.09 -8.86 1.29
CA ILE A 255 -16.78 -8.78 0.02
C ILE A 255 -16.86 -7.32 -0.43
N GLU A 256 -16.54 -7.06 -1.69
CA GLU A 256 -16.64 -5.75 -2.32
C GLU A 256 -17.49 -5.83 -3.58
N LEU A 257 -18.46 -4.92 -3.70
CA LEU A 257 -19.33 -4.74 -4.85
C LEU A 257 -19.12 -3.32 -5.37
N SER A 258 -18.82 -3.17 -6.65
CA SER A 258 -18.61 -1.85 -7.26
C SER A 258 -19.33 -1.73 -8.59
N THR A 259 -19.95 -0.59 -8.82
CA THR A 259 -20.64 -0.27 -10.09
C THR A 259 -20.51 1.20 -10.44
N SER A 260 -20.67 1.51 -11.73
CA SER A 260 -20.69 2.89 -12.21
C SER A 260 -22.13 3.35 -12.41
N MET A 261 -22.50 4.47 -11.79
CA MET A 261 -23.85 5.05 -11.88
C MET A 261 -23.78 6.58 -11.98
N ALA A 262 -24.38 7.15 -13.02
CA ALA A 262 -24.48 8.60 -13.24
C ALA A 262 -23.12 9.33 -13.16
N GLY A 263 -22.04 8.71 -13.67
CA GLY A 263 -20.69 9.28 -13.69
C GLY A 263 -19.95 9.16 -12.36
N ASN A 264 -20.50 8.45 -11.40
CA ASN A 264 -19.84 8.09 -10.15
C ASN A 264 -19.48 6.60 -10.16
N THR A 265 -18.46 6.21 -9.43
CA THR A 265 -18.26 4.82 -9.01
C THR A 265 -18.78 4.69 -7.59
N VAL A 266 -19.68 3.73 -7.38
CA VAL A 266 -20.23 3.40 -6.05
C VAL A 266 -19.70 2.03 -5.66
N THR A 267 -19.04 1.96 -4.53
CA THR A 267 -18.48 0.73 -3.98
C THR A 267 -19.06 0.48 -2.60
N PHE A 268 -19.53 -0.73 -2.39
CA PHE A 268 -19.90 -1.24 -1.07
C PHE A 268 -18.90 -2.31 -0.67
N ARG A 269 -18.43 -2.25 0.57
CA ARG A 269 -17.54 -3.24 1.15
C ARG A 269 -18.07 -3.65 2.52
N ASN A 270 -18.12 -4.95 2.75
CA ASN A 270 -18.32 -5.53 4.08
C ASN A 270 -17.11 -6.36 4.41
N THR A 271 -16.54 -6.14 5.58
CA THR A 271 -15.39 -6.87 6.11
C THR A 271 -15.74 -7.41 7.49
N GLN A 272 -15.50 -8.69 7.68
CA GLN A 272 -15.70 -9.40 8.94
C GLN A 272 -14.36 -9.89 9.44
N ILE A 273 -14.09 -9.66 10.72
CA ILE A 273 -12.91 -10.14 11.43
C ILE A 273 -13.38 -11.09 12.50
N ASP A 274 -12.97 -12.34 12.40
CA ASP A 274 -13.21 -13.36 13.42
C ASP A 274 -11.98 -13.43 14.34
N GLY A 275 -12.18 -13.16 15.63
CA GLY A 275 -11.12 -13.12 16.65
C GLY A 275 -11.02 -14.40 17.47
N VAL A 276 -9.84 -14.65 18.03
CA VAL A 276 -9.60 -15.80 18.96
C VAL A 276 -10.28 -15.56 20.32
N THR A 277 -10.69 -14.35 20.63
CA THR A 277 -11.15 -13.95 21.99
C THR A 277 -12.58 -13.42 22.06
N ASN A 278 -13.50 -13.87 21.21
CA ASN A 278 -14.92 -13.46 21.17
C ASN A 278 -15.19 -11.99 20.81
N GLU A 279 -14.28 -11.35 20.12
CA GLU A 279 -14.46 -9.99 19.61
C GLU A 279 -14.54 -10.06 18.09
N ASP A 280 -15.73 -10.42 17.57
CA ASP A 280 -16.01 -10.34 16.15
C ASP A 280 -16.22 -8.86 15.81
N THR A 281 -15.66 -8.39 14.74
CA THR A 281 -15.76 -7.01 14.30
C THR A 281 -16.23 -6.94 12.85
N ASP A 282 -17.31 -6.19 12.61
CA ASP A 282 -17.87 -5.97 11.28
C ASP A 282 -17.64 -4.53 10.82
N PHE A 283 -17.12 -4.37 9.63
CA PHE A 283 -17.00 -3.08 8.97
C PHE A 283 -17.90 -3.04 7.73
N ASN A 284 -18.74 -2.02 7.65
CA ASN A 284 -19.50 -1.71 6.46
C ASN A 284 -19.03 -0.37 5.90
N LYS A 285 -18.54 -0.37 4.66
CA LYS A 285 -18.01 0.84 4.00
C LYS A 285 -18.78 1.10 2.70
N VAL A 286 -19.22 2.34 2.51
CA VAL A 286 -19.77 2.82 1.25
C VAL A 286 -18.87 3.93 0.73
N ILE A 287 -18.35 3.75 -0.49
CA ILE A 287 -17.44 4.69 -1.14
C ILE A 287 -18.12 5.21 -2.40
N VAL A 288 -18.19 6.52 -2.56
CA VAL A 288 -18.66 7.17 -3.79
C VAL A 288 -17.54 8.02 -4.35
N THR A 289 -16.98 7.61 -5.46
CA THR A 289 -15.89 8.32 -6.14
C THR A 289 -16.41 9.00 -7.40
N ARG A 290 -16.11 10.29 -7.58
CA ARG A 290 -16.50 11.10 -8.74
C ARG A 290 -15.30 11.79 -9.36
N PRO A 291 -14.95 11.47 -10.62
CA PRO A 291 -14.00 12.26 -11.37
C PRO A 291 -14.63 13.61 -11.73
N LEU A 292 -13.90 14.72 -11.52
CA LEU A 292 -14.32 16.07 -11.82
C LEU A 292 -13.75 16.53 -13.17
N ALA A 293 -14.44 17.44 -13.84
CA ALA A 293 -13.99 17.97 -15.13
C ALA A 293 -12.63 18.71 -15.07
N SER A 294 -12.21 19.14 -13.90
CA SER A 294 -10.90 19.73 -13.62
C SER A 294 -9.73 18.76 -13.61
N GLY A 295 -9.99 17.43 -13.69
CA GLY A 295 -8.98 16.40 -13.49
C GLY A 295 -8.80 16.01 -12.01
N ALA A 296 -9.50 16.67 -11.10
CA ALA A 296 -9.54 16.26 -9.69
C ALA A 296 -10.53 15.09 -9.49
N THR A 297 -10.40 14.38 -8.38
CA THR A 297 -11.32 13.35 -7.92
C THR A 297 -11.91 13.78 -6.59
N PHE A 298 -13.22 13.64 -6.46
CA PHE A 298 -13.92 13.77 -5.19
C PHE A 298 -14.33 12.38 -4.73
N GLU A 299 -14.08 12.08 -3.47
CA GLU A 299 -14.50 10.83 -2.82
C GLU A 299 -15.24 11.13 -1.53
N LEU A 300 -16.30 10.39 -1.31
CA LEU A 300 -17.07 10.34 -0.07
C LEU A 300 -17.01 8.90 0.42
N THR A 301 -16.53 8.68 1.62
CA THR A 301 -16.52 7.38 2.29
C THR A 301 -17.31 7.45 3.59
N TYR A 302 -18.26 6.56 3.74
CA TYR A 302 -18.95 6.30 5.01
C TYR A 302 -18.52 4.92 5.51
N THR A 303 -18.09 4.85 6.77
CA THR A 303 -17.71 3.59 7.42
C THR A 303 -18.53 3.44 8.70
N ALA A 304 -19.19 2.30 8.85
CA ALA A 304 -19.81 1.87 10.09
C ALA A 304 -19.02 0.69 10.67
N LEU A 305 -18.59 0.83 11.90
CA LEU A 305 -17.89 -0.19 12.68
C LEU A 305 -18.85 -0.72 13.74
N ASP A 306 -19.03 -2.03 13.76
CA ASP A 306 -19.77 -2.75 14.79
C ASP A 306 -18.79 -3.69 15.50
N ASP A 307 -18.52 -3.42 16.77
CA ASP A 307 -17.55 -4.15 17.60
C ASP A 307 -18.29 -4.98 18.66
N TYR A 308 -18.55 -6.24 18.31
CA TYR A 308 -19.28 -7.18 19.14
C TYR A 308 -18.52 -7.49 20.45
N GLY A 309 -18.94 -6.90 21.54
CA GLY A 309 -18.38 -7.17 22.88
C GLY A 309 -17.87 -5.93 23.58
N THR A 310 -17.71 -4.85 22.88
CA THR A 310 -17.42 -3.54 23.45
C THR A 310 -18.53 -2.55 23.09
N SER A 311 -18.68 -1.45 23.80
CA SER A 311 -19.62 -0.36 23.44
C SER A 311 -18.94 0.67 22.54
N ASN A 312 -18.11 0.20 21.61
CA ASN A 312 -17.24 1.05 20.79
C ASN A 312 -17.70 1.12 19.33
N ASP A 313 -18.99 0.95 19.06
CA ASP A 313 -19.51 1.20 17.72
C ASP A 313 -19.13 2.62 17.29
N THR A 314 -18.65 2.74 16.07
CA THR A 314 -18.14 4.01 15.56
C THR A 314 -18.54 4.19 14.12
N ASP A 315 -19.10 5.36 13.81
CA ASP A 315 -19.39 5.77 12.44
C ASP A 315 -18.39 6.86 12.01
N SER A 316 -17.88 6.76 10.80
CA SER A 316 -17.07 7.82 10.20
C SER A 316 -17.56 8.25 8.84
N LEU A 317 -17.41 9.54 8.57
CA LEU A 317 -17.65 10.15 7.27
C LEU A 317 -16.38 10.87 6.82
N ASP A 318 -15.82 10.41 5.71
CA ASP A 318 -14.62 10.98 5.09
C ASP A 318 -14.96 11.64 3.76
N LEU A 319 -14.46 12.85 3.57
CA LEU A 319 -14.55 13.60 2.32
C LEU A 319 -13.14 13.87 1.81
N GLU A 320 -12.80 13.37 0.64
CA GLU A 320 -11.49 13.61 0.03
C GLU A 320 -11.64 14.38 -1.28
N LEU A 321 -10.78 15.37 -1.48
CA LEU A 321 -10.54 16.00 -2.78
C LEU A 321 -9.08 15.79 -3.14
N ALA A 322 -8.83 15.05 -4.22
CA ALA A 322 -7.50 14.75 -4.71
C ALA A 322 -7.28 15.28 -6.13
N VAL A 323 -6.07 15.75 -6.42
CA VAL A 323 -5.63 16.16 -7.75
C VAL A 323 -4.26 15.57 -8.06
N SER A 324 -4.08 15.07 -9.27
CA SER A 324 -2.77 14.62 -9.78
C SER A 324 -2.34 15.51 -10.95
N PHE A 325 -1.03 15.80 -11.07
CA PHE A 325 -0.44 16.64 -12.12
C PHE A 325 0.93 16.12 -12.58
#